data_61cf05382ce69bf594761243b23dc822
#
_entry.id   61cf05382ce69bf594761243b23dc822
#
_cell.length_a   1.000
_cell.length_b   1.000
_cell.length_c   1.000
_cell.angle_alpha   90.00
_cell.angle_beta   90.00
_cell.angle_gamma   90.00
#
_symmetry.space_group_name_H-M   'P 1'
#
loop_
_entity.id
_entity.type
_entity.pdbx_description
1 polymer ?
#
loop_
_entity_poly.entity_id
_entity_poly.type
_entity_poly.pdbx_seq_one_letter_code
_entity_poly.pdbx_strand_id
1 'polypeptide(L)'
;MELQFLGTGAGVPSKMRNVTSIALKLLDEINEVWLFDCGEATQQQILNTNIRPGKIKKIFITHMHGDHIFGLPGLLTSRSFQGGEDDLTLYGPKGIKNFIDTTIQASCSKLGYPLKVVEFEKEGLLFEDKHFKVEMKRLEHGIPSYGFRVTEKDQPGELQADRLKELGIPFGPLFGKLKKG
;
A
#
# COMPACT_ATOMS: atom_id res chain seq x y z
N MET A 1 -5.39 -10.71 -4.59
CA MET A 1 -5.12 -9.27 -4.88
C MET A 1 -6.39 -8.58 -5.36
N GLU A 2 -6.79 -7.46 -4.74
CA GLU A 2 -8.03 -6.72 -5.05
C GLU A 2 -7.75 -5.21 -5.02
N LEU A 3 -8.28 -4.45 -5.99
CA LEU A 3 -8.24 -2.99 -6.00
C LEU A 3 -9.56 -2.42 -5.47
N GLN A 4 -9.46 -1.47 -4.54
CA GLN A 4 -10.59 -0.72 -4.02
C GLN A 4 -10.34 0.79 -4.19
N PHE A 5 -11.19 1.45 -4.96
CA PHE A 5 -11.10 2.89 -5.17
C PHE A 5 -11.77 3.63 -4.01
N LEU A 6 -11.01 4.46 -3.30
CA LEU A 6 -11.48 5.32 -2.22
C LEU A 6 -11.82 6.73 -2.73
N GLY A 7 -11.19 7.12 -3.83
CA GLY A 7 -11.44 8.36 -4.53
C GLY A 7 -10.78 8.38 -5.90
N THR A 8 -11.43 9.02 -6.85
CA THR A 8 -11.00 9.12 -8.26
C THR A 8 -11.22 10.52 -8.85
N GLY A 9 -11.49 11.53 -8.01
CA GLY A 9 -11.61 12.92 -8.41
C GLY A 9 -10.24 13.54 -8.66
N ALA A 10 -10.14 14.41 -9.67
CA ALA A 10 -8.93 15.15 -9.99
C ALA A 10 -9.04 16.57 -9.45
N GLY A 11 -8.06 16.99 -8.66
CA GLY A 11 -7.91 18.36 -8.12
C GLY A 11 -8.86 18.70 -6.99
N VAL A 12 -10.16 18.45 -7.14
CA VAL A 12 -11.19 18.81 -6.16
C VAL A 12 -12.18 17.66 -5.92
N PRO A 13 -12.68 17.50 -4.69
CA PRO A 13 -13.72 16.52 -4.42
C PRO A 13 -15.09 16.99 -4.94
N SER A 14 -15.98 16.04 -5.16
CA SER A 14 -17.40 16.29 -5.40
C SER A 14 -18.26 15.51 -4.40
N LYS A 15 -19.58 15.79 -4.37
CA LYS A 15 -20.49 15.08 -3.45
C LYS A 15 -20.42 13.54 -3.61
N MET A 16 -20.21 13.05 -4.83
CA MET A 16 -20.24 11.62 -5.17
C MET A 16 -18.86 11.03 -5.41
N ARG A 17 -17.80 11.83 -5.40
CA ARG A 17 -16.45 11.38 -5.76
C ARG A 17 -15.41 12.15 -4.97
N ASN A 18 -14.68 11.45 -4.11
CA ASN A 18 -13.54 11.99 -3.40
C ASN A 18 -12.30 12.11 -4.30
N VAL A 19 -11.34 12.93 -3.89
CA VAL A 19 -10.02 13.04 -4.54
C VAL A 19 -9.23 11.73 -4.44
N THR A 20 -8.10 11.66 -5.13
CA THR A 20 -7.41 10.42 -5.45
C THR A 20 -6.93 9.64 -4.23
N SER A 21 -7.37 8.40 -4.12
CA SER A 21 -6.79 7.37 -3.28
C SER A 21 -7.27 5.98 -3.73
N ILE A 22 -6.34 5.03 -3.83
CA ILE A 22 -6.62 3.65 -4.25
C ILE A 22 -5.99 2.71 -3.23
N ALA A 23 -6.75 1.74 -2.75
CA ALA A 23 -6.25 0.67 -1.90
C ALA A 23 -6.02 -0.60 -2.71
N LEU A 24 -4.83 -1.17 -2.63
CA LEU A 24 -4.49 -2.51 -3.08
C LEU A 24 -4.55 -3.43 -1.86
N LYS A 25 -5.55 -4.30 -1.83
CA LYS A 25 -5.75 -5.28 -0.77
C LYS A 25 -5.00 -6.55 -1.12
N LEU A 26 -4.03 -6.92 -0.29
CA LEU A 26 -3.17 -8.09 -0.39
C LEU A 26 -3.39 -8.98 0.85
N LEU A 27 -4.67 -9.14 1.24
CA LEU A 27 -5.02 -9.77 2.50
C LEU A 27 -4.75 -11.28 2.48
N ASP A 28 -5.00 -11.93 1.35
CA ASP A 28 -4.78 -13.37 1.19
C ASP A 28 -3.29 -13.69 0.96
N GLU A 29 -2.56 -12.80 0.29
CA GLU A 29 -1.16 -12.98 -0.07
C GLU A 29 -0.21 -12.72 1.11
N ILE A 30 -0.37 -11.58 1.78
CA ILE A 30 0.56 -11.12 2.84
C ILE A 30 -0.14 -10.44 4.02
N ASN A 31 -1.47 -10.43 4.07
CA ASN A 31 -2.28 -9.81 5.12
C ASN A 31 -2.03 -8.29 5.28
N GLU A 32 -1.78 -7.60 4.17
CA GLU A 32 -1.50 -6.17 4.10
C GLU A 32 -2.49 -5.43 3.19
N VAL A 33 -2.56 -4.12 3.37
CA VAL A 33 -3.17 -3.17 2.45
C VAL A 33 -2.12 -2.14 2.09
N TRP A 34 -2.01 -1.81 0.81
CA TRP A 34 -1.16 -0.74 0.32
C TRP A 34 -2.03 0.37 -0.27
N LEU A 35 -1.72 1.62 0.04
CA LEU A 35 -2.41 2.77 -0.55
C LEU A 35 -1.57 3.40 -1.66
N PHE A 36 -2.24 3.82 -2.71
CA PHE A 36 -1.69 4.67 -3.77
C PHE A 36 -2.42 5.99 -3.71
N ASP A 37 -1.67 7.04 -3.38
CA ASP A 37 -2.14 8.37 -3.00
C ASP A 37 -3.04 8.38 -1.75
N CYS A 38 -3.10 9.52 -1.11
CA CYS A 38 -3.88 9.76 0.07
C CYS A 38 -4.40 11.20 0.05
N GLY A 39 -5.35 11.46 -0.82
CA GLY A 39 -6.02 12.75 -0.91
C GLY A 39 -6.85 13.05 0.33
N GLU A 40 -7.33 14.26 0.45
CA GLU A 40 -8.12 14.69 1.60
C GLU A 40 -9.32 13.75 1.84
N ALA A 41 -9.70 13.59 3.09
CA ALA A 41 -10.79 12.70 3.53
C ALA A 41 -10.61 11.20 3.18
N THR A 42 -9.43 10.73 2.74
CA THR A 42 -9.18 9.30 2.51
C THR A 42 -9.53 8.45 3.73
N GLN A 43 -9.20 8.90 4.94
CA GLN A 43 -9.56 8.16 6.16
C GLN A 43 -11.08 8.01 6.35
N GLN A 44 -11.87 9.00 5.94
CA GLN A 44 -13.34 8.92 6.00
C GLN A 44 -13.90 7.96 4.94
N GLN A 45 -13.28 7.93 3.75
CA GLN A 45 -13.64 6.95 2.73
C GLN A 45 -13.36 5.52 3.20
N ILE A 46 -12.26 5.30 3.92
CA ILE A 46 -11.93 4.01 4.52
C ILE A 46 -13.04 3.52 5.46
N LEU A 47 -13.69 4.40 6.21
CA LEU A 47 -14.80 4.03 7.11
C LEU A 47 -16.01 3.39 6.38
N ASN A 48 -16.17 3.67 5.09
CA ASN A 48 -17.22 3.08 4.25
C ASN A 48 -16.79 1.73 3.63
N THR A 49 -15.67 1.15 4.08
CA THR A 49 -15.08 -0.08 3.57
C THR A 49 -14.79 -1.07 4.70
N ASN A 50 -14.32 -2.26 4.33
CA ASN A 50 -13.80 -3.24 5.29
C ASN A 50 -12.29 -3.10 5.56
N ILE A 51 -11.64 -2.05 5.05
CA ILE A 51 -10.22 -1.79 5.27
C ILE A 51 -9.99 -1.37 6.72
N ARG A 52 -9.13 -2.10 7.41
CA ARG A 52 -8.67 -1.74 8.75
C ARG A 52 -7.39 -0.92 8.65
N PRO A 53 -7.32 0.31 9.21
CA PRO A 53 -6.12 1.17 9.11
C PRO A 53 -4.84 0.50 9.61
N GLY A 54 -4.91 -0.38 10.59
CA GLY A 54 -3.77 -1.17 11.07
C GLY A 54 -3.18 -2.13 10.03
N LYS A 55 -3.94 -2.50 8.99
CA LYS A 55 -3.45 -3.33 7.88
C LYS A 55 -2.74 -2.54 6.79
N ILE A 56 -2.82 -1.20 6.81
CA ILE A 56 -2.09 -0.35 5.86
C ILE A 56 -0.61 -0.37 6.27
N LYS A 57 0.24 -0.98 5.44
CA LYS A 57 1.68 -1.14 5.70
C LYS A 57 2.55 -0.31 4.76
N LYS A 58 2.04 0.04 3.59
CA LYS A 58 2.76 0.86 2.62
C LYS A 58 1.82 1.89 2.01
N ILE A 59 2.33 3.10 1.82
CA ILE A 59 1.66 4.18 1.10
C ILE A 59 2.62 4.67 0.01
N PHE A 60 2.13 4.79 -1.20
CA PHE A 60 2.87 5.24 -2.37
C PHE A 60 2.25 6.53 -2.89
N ILE A 61 3.01 7.61 -2.93
CA ILE A 61 2.55 8.90 -3.42
C ILE A 61 3.09 9.13 -4.82
N THR A 62 2.18 9.38 -5.76
CA THR A 62 2.53 9.62 -7.16
C THR A 62 3.22 10.96 -7.35
N HIS A 63 2.71 12.01 -6.73
CA HIS A 63 3.24 13.37 -6.80
C HIS A 63 2.71 14.25 -5.66
N MET A 64 3.26 15.46 -5.54
CA MET A 64 3.07 16.33 -4.37
C MET A 64 1.88 17.30 -4.47
N HIS A 65 0.94 17.14 -5.41
CA HIS A 65 -0.29 17.94 -5.39
C HIS A 65 -1.17 17.58 -4.19
N GLY A 66 -1.90 18.57 -3.67
CA GLY A 66 -2.66 18.45 -2.43
C GLY A 66 -3.73 17.35 -2.46
N ASP A 67 -4.42 17.19 -3.58
CA ASP A 67 -5.43 16.14 -3.79
C ASP A 67 -4.88 14.70 -3.78
N HIS A 68 -3.55 14.54 -3.66
CA HIS A 68 -2.85 13.27 -3.50
C HIS A 68 -2.21 13.08 -2.11
N ILE A 69 -2.01 14.17 -1.33
CA ILE A 69 -1.26 14.10 -0.06
C ILE A 69 -1.98 14.66 1.16
N PHE A 70 -3.02 15.50 1.00
CA PHE A 70 -3.63 16.22 2.13
C PHE A 70 -4.37 15.30 3.12
N GLY A 71 -4.69 14.08 2.76
CA GLY A 71 -5.23 13.07 3.67
C GLY A 71 -4.19 12.39 4.56
N LEU A 72 -2.90 12.49 4.23
CA LEU A 72 -1.83 11.81 4.96
C LEU A 72 -1.78 12.17 6.46
N PRO A 73 -1.75 13.46 6.86
CA PRO A 73 -1.65 13.81 8.28
C PRO A 73 -2.79 13.19 9.11
N GLY A 74 -4.03 13.29 8.60
CA GLY A 74 -5.19 12.73 9.26
C GLY A 74 -5.16 11.21 9.34
N LEU A 75 -4.85 10.53 8.25
CA LEU A 75 -4.76 9.06 8.22
C LEU A 75 -3.65 8.55 9.13
N LEU A 76 -2.44 9.14 9.08
CA LEU A 76 -1.30 8.72 9.87
C LEU A 76 -1.56 8.86 11.37
N THR A 77 -2.15 9.97 11.81
CA THR A 77 -2.49 10.18 13.23
C THR A 77 -3.63 9.26 13.67
N SER A 78 -4.69 9.12 12.88
CA SER A 78 -5.84 8.25 13.20
C SER A 78 -5.46 6.79 13.29
N ARG A 79 -4.52 6.32 12.46
CA ARG A 79 -4.03 4.93 12.47
C ARG A 79 -3.50 4.53 13.85
N SER A 80 -2.85 5.45 14.58
CA SER A 80 -2.35 5.21 15.94
C SER A 80 -3.45 4.81 16.93
N PHE A 81 -4.69 5.29 16.71
CA PHE A 81 -5.85 5.00 17.58
C PHE A 81 -6.73 3.86 17.06
N GLN A 82 -6.39 3.30 15.89
CA GLN A 82 -7.17 2.28 15.19
C GLN A 82 -6.40 0.96 15.02
N GLY A 83 -5.55 0.62 16.00
CA GLY A 83 -4.80 -0.63 16.04
C GLY A 83 -3.60 -0.69 15.09
N GLY A 84 -3.09 0.46 14.67
CA GLY A 84 -1.89 0.56 13.83
C GLY A 84 -0.62 0.69 14.67
N GLU A 85 -0.16 -0.41 15.27
CA GLU A 85 1.06 -0.44 16.09
C GLU A 85 2.31 -0.85 15.28
N ASP A 86 2.11 -1.56 14.18
CA ASP A 86 3.19 -2.04 13.33
C ASP A 86 3.76 -0.95 12.41
N ASP A 87 4.94 -1.19 11.88
CA ASP A 87 5.64 -0.31 10.96
C ASP A 87 4.78 0.07 9.75
N LEU A 88 4.89 1.34 9.34
CA LEU A 88 4.36 1.87 8.10
C LEU A 88 5.49 2.46 7.27
N THR A 89 5.55 2.14 5.98
CA THR A 89 6.47 2.79 5.05
C THR A 89 5.71 3.69 4.09
N LEU A 90 6.09 4.97 4.06
CA LEU A 90 5.61 5.97 3.11
C LEU A 90 6.67 6.18 2.04
N TYR A 91 6.34 5.86 0.80
CA TYR A 91 7.15 6.14 -0.38
C TYR A 91 6.58 7.37 -1.09
N GLY A 92 7.42 8.36 -1.38
CA GLY A 92 6.95 9.55 -2.08
C GLY A 92 8.08 10.35 -2.73
N PRO A 93 7.71 11.31 -3.59
CA PRO A 93 8.68 12.23 -4.17
C PRO A 93 9.40 13.07 -3.12
N LYS A 94 10.53 13.63 -3.50
CA LYS A 94 11.26 14.59 -2.67
C LYS A 94 10.33 15.69 -2.13
N GLY A 95 10.46 15.98 -0.83
CA GLY A 95 9.63 16.94 -0.09
C GLY A 95 8.53 16.29 0.75
N ILE A 96 8.17 15.01 0.50
CA ILE A 96 7.12 14.33 1.28
C ILE A 96 7.52 14.20 2.75
N LYS A 97 8.79 13.93 3.04
CA LYS A 97 9.29 13.85 4.41
C LYS A 97 9.11 15.17 5.15
N ASN A 98 9.51 16.27 4.53
CA ASN A 98 9.36 17.60 5.11
C ASN A 98 7.88 17.96 5.36
N PHE A 99 6.99 17.61 4.42
CA PHE A 99 5.55 17.80 4.57
C PHE A 99 5.00 17.06 5.80
N ILE A 100 5.37 15.79 5.98
CA ILE A 100 4.91 14.99 7.12
C ILE A 100 5.51 15.51 8.43
N ASP A 101 6.82 15.70 8.49
CA ASP A 101 7.50 16.17 9.71
C ASP A 101 6.93 17.51 10.18
N THR A 102 6.73 18.47 9.25
CA THR A 102 6.17 19.78 9.55
C THR A 102 4.73 19.70 10.05
N THR A 103 3.88 18.92 9.40
CA THR A 103 2.47 18.80 9.79
C THR A 103 2.29 18.09 11.13
N ILE A 104 3.03 17.02 11.38
CA ILE A 104 3.00 16.30 12.66
C ILE A 104 3.51 17.20 13.79
N GLN A 105 4.61 17.92 13.56
CA GLN A 105 5.16 18.87 14.53
C GLN A 105 4.20 20.02 14.83
N ALA A 106 3.66 20.68 13.78
CA ALA A 106 2.76 21.82 13.91
C ALA A 106 1.44 21.47 14.63
N SER A 107 0.95 20.24 14.45
CA SER A 107 -0.25 19.73 15.13
C SER A 107 0.03 19.17 16.52
N CYS A 108 1.28 19.16 17.00
CA CYS A 108 1.70 18.53 18.24
C CYS A 108 1.29 17.05 18.32
N SER A 109 1.10 16.41 17.17
CA SER A 109 0.70 15.00 17.08
C SER A 109 1.88 14.06 17.35
N LYS A 110 1.54 12.84 17.79
CA LYS A 110 2.53 11.76 17.97
C LYS A 110 1.97 10.51 17.29
N LEU A 111 2.84 9.82 16.57
CA LEU A 111 2.50 8.52 15.99
C LEU A 111 2.85 7.41 17.01
N GLY A 112 1.92 6.48 17.24
CA GLY A 112 2.10 5.34 18.14
C GLY A 112 2.82 4.16 17.48
N TYR A 113 3.46 4.37 16.33
CA TYR A 113 4.14 3.34 15.54
C TYR A 113 5.32 3.93 14.76
N PRO A 114 6.31 3.11 14.36
CA PRO A 114 7.39 3.54 13.49
C PRO A 114 6.90 3.93 12.09
N LEU A 115 7.19 5.15 11.66
CA LEU A 115 6.96 5.63 10.30
C LEU A 115 8.30 5.75 9.58
N LYS A 116 8.50 4.92 8.55
CA LYS A 116 9.63 5.05 7.64
C LYS A 116 9.21 5.86 6.42
N VAL A 117 9.88 6.97 6.15
CA VAL A 117 9.67 7.77 4.93
C VAL A 117 10.83 7.53 3.97
N VAL A 118 10.51 7.12 2.74
CA VAL A 118 11.47 6.86 1.67
C VAL A 118 11.15 7.82 0.53
N GLU A 119 12.03 8.80 0.34
CA GLU A 119 11.93 9.74 -0.78
C GLU A 119 12.62 9.18 -2.02
N PHE A 120 12.06 9.45 -3.19
CA PHE A 120 12.62 9.07 -4.48
C PHE A 120 12.59 10.25 -5.47
N GLU A 121 13.55 10.25 -6.42
CA GLU A 121 13.66 11.26 -7.47
C GLU A 121 13.84 10.65 -8.86
N LYS A 122 14.18 9.36 -8.95
CA LYS A 122 14.49 8.66 -10.20
C LYS A 122 13.57 7.46 -10.38
N GLU A 123 13.19 7.20 -11.62
CA GLU A 123 12.45 5.99 -12.00
C GLU A 123 13.30 4.72 -11.83
N GLY A 124 12.65 3.59 -11.70
CA GLY A 124 13.28 2.28 -11.59
C GLY A 124 12.66 1.39 -10.50
N LEU A 125 13.45 0.49 -9.97
CA LEU A 125 13.05 -0.39 -8.88
C LEU A 125 12.92 0.42 -7.58
N LEU A 126 11.73 0.40 -6.97
CA LEU A 126 11.46 1.06 -5.71
C LEU A 126 11.74 0.13 -4.52
N PHE A 127 11.20 -1.07 -4.56
CA PHE A 127 11.57 -2.15 -3.65
C PHE A 127 11.21 -3.52 -4.23
N GLU A 128 11.81 -4.54 -3.65
CA GLU A 128 11.54 -5.94 -3.98
C GLU A 128 11.67 -6.78 -2.71
N ASP A 129 10.70 -7.65 -2.49
CA ASP A 129 10.71 -8.63 -1.41
C ASP A 129 10.45 -10.04 -1.95
N LYS A 130 10.15 -11.00 -1.08
CA LYS A 130 9.90 -12.39 -1.49
C LYS A 130 8.59 -12.57 -2.27
N HIS A 131 7.62 -11.66 -2.13
CA HIS A 131 6.29 -11.78 -2.71
C HIS A 131 6.06 -10.80 -3.86
N PHE A 132 6.59 -9.59 -3.73
CA PHE A 132 6.29 -8.49 -4.65
C PHE A 132 7.54 -7.76 -5.11
N LYS A 133 7.43 -7.21 -6.32
CA LYS A 133 8.34 -6.23 -6.90
C LYS A 133 7.55 -4.98 -7.22
N VAL A 134 8.03 -3.81 -6.81
CA VAL A 134 7.41 -2.52 -7.16
C VAL A 134 8.42 -1.68 -7.92
N GLU A 135 8.05 -1.32 -9.13
CA GLU A 135 8.80 -0.45 -10.03
C GLU A 135 8.03 0.85 -10.23
N MET A 136 8.74 1.92 -10.44
CA MET A 136 8.14 3.22 -10.76
C MET A 136 8.69 3.81 -12.03
N LYS A 137 7.84 4.54 -12.75
CA LYS A 137 8.20 5.26 -13.98
C LYS A 137 7.72 6.70 -13.89
N ARG A 138 8.57 7.62 -14.35
CA ARG A 138 8.22 9.03 -14.45
C ARG A 138 7.14 9.24 -15.51
N LEU A 139 6.16 10.06 -15.18
CA LEU A 139 5.04 10.43 -16.05
C LEU A 139 5.13 11.92 -16.39
N GLU A 140 4.56 12.31 -17.54
CA GLU A 140 4.38 13.70 -17.91
C GLU A 140 3.30 14.35 -17.05
N HIS A 141 3.65 15.39 -16.33
CA HIS A 141 2.77 16.16 -15.47
C HIS A 141 3.42 17.51 -15.14
N GLY A 142 2.64 18.48 -14.58
CA GLY A 142 3.14 19.81 -14.23
C GLY A 142 4.25 19.84 -13.18
N ILE A 143 4.32 18.78 -12.35
CA ILE A 143 5.39 18.55 -11.36
C ILE A 143 5.90 17.11 -11.50
N PRO A 144 7.05 16.73 -10.88
CA PRO A 144 7.52 15.35 -10.87
C PRO A 144 6.44 14.39 -10.41
N SER A 145 6.01 13.50 -11.29
CA SER A 145 4.93 12.52 -11.06
C SER A 145 5.37 11.13 -11.52
N TYR A 146 4.89 10.09 -10.82
CA TYR A 146 5.33 8.72 -11.02
C TYR A 146 4.14 7.75 -11.04
N GLY A 147 4.16 6.80 -11.97
CA GLY A 147 3.29 5.65 -11.97
C GLY A 147 4.00 4.45 -11.35
N PHE A 148 3.25 3.56 -10.70
CA PHE A 148 3.77 2.36 -10.06
C PHE A 148 3.30 1.11 -10.77
N ARG A 149 4.22 0.13 -10.92
CA ARG A 149 3.91 -1.23 -11.32
C ARG A 149 4.16 -2.14 -10.13
N VAL A 150 3.13 -2.82 -9.68
CA VAL A 150 3.23 -3.87 -8.66
C VAL A 150 3.16 -5.22 -9.38
N THR A 151 4.19 -6.03 -9.22
CA THR A 151 4.28 -7.38 -9.78
C THR A 151 4.34 -8.38 -8.64
N GLU A 152 3.38 -9.28 -8.59
CA GLU A 152 3.43 -10.44 -7.69
C GLU A 152 4.42 -11.44 -8.26
N LYS A 153 5.31 -11.95 -7.42
CA LYS A 153 6.28 -12.97 -7.82
C LYS A 153 5.65 -14.34 -7.83
N ASP A 154 6.10 -15.17 -8.74
CA ASP A 154 5.71 -16.58 -8.78
C ASP A 154 5.97 -17.24 -7.41
N GLN A 155 4.93 -17.86 -6.88
CA GLN A 155 5.02 -18.68 -5.66
C GLN A 155 4.95 -20.16 -6.04
N PRO A 156 5.60 -21.03 -5.28
CA PRO A 156 5.41 -22.47 -5.45
C PRO A 156 3.91 -22.79 -5.45
N GLY A 157 3.45 -23.43 -6.51
CA GLY A 157 2.04 -23.81 -6.64
C GLY A 157 1.56 -24.68 -5.48
N GLU A 158 0.26 -24.66 -5.21
CA GLU A 158 -0.33 -25.62 -4.26
C GLU A 158 -0.24 -27.05 -4.81
N LEU A 159 0.18 -27.97 -3.95
CA LEU A 159 0.15 -29.38 -4.27
C LEU A 159 -1.30 -29.84 -4.49
N GLN A 160 -1.61 -30.34 -5.67
CA GLN A 160 -2.90 -30.96 -5.99
C GLN A 160 -3.02 -32.30 -5.25
N ALA A 161 -3.37 -32.25 -3.97
CA ALA A 161 -3.42 -33.40 -3.09
C ALA A 161 -4.30 -34.55 -3.64
N ASP A 162 -5.44 -34.21 -4.25
CA ASP A 162 -6.35 -35.23 -4.81
C ASP A 162 -5.73 -35.91 -6.03
N ARG A 163 -5.07 -35.17 -6.91
CA ARG A 163 -4.35 -35.75 -8.05
C ARG A 163 -3.18 -36.65 -7.63
N LEU A 164 -2.49 -36.27 -6.53
CA LEU A 164 -1.42 -37.10 -5.98
C LEU A 164 -1.96 -38.43 -5.39
N LYS A 165 -3.14 -38.40 -4.75
CA LYS A 165 -3.83 -39.60 -4.28
C LYS A 165 -4.26 -40.50 -5.45
N GLU A 166 -4.80 -39.93 -6.53
CA GLU A 166 -5.15 -40.69 -7.76
C GLU A 166 -3.92 -41.37 -8.38
N LEU A 167 -2.74 -40.77 -8.25
CA LEU A 167 -1.46 -41.33 -8.68
C LEU A 167 -0.86 -42.32 -7.68
N GLY A 168 -1.61 -42.69 -6.62
CA GLY A 168 -1.17 -43.67 -5.61
C GLY A 168 -0.15 -43.15 -4.61
N ILE A 169 0.04 -41.81 -4.52
CA ILE A 169 0.98 -41.21 -3.56
C ILE A 169 0.21 -40.95 -2.26
N PRO A 170 0.48 -41.67 -1.16
CA PRO A 170 -0.21 -41.47 0.10
C PRO A 170 0.16 -40.14 0.76
N PHE A 171 -0.80 -39.57 1.48
CA PHE A 171 -0.57 -38.36 2.29
C PHE A 171 0.52 -38.63 3.33
N GLY A 172 1.58 -37.80 3.35
CA GLY A 172 2.68 -37.98 4.28
C GLY A 172 3.93 -37.18 3.93
N PRO A 173 5.11 -37.56 4.45
CA PRO A 173 6.39 -36.87 4.25
C PRO A 173 6.77 -36.62 2.78
N LEU A 174 6.30 -37.48 1.85
CA LEU A 174 6.50 -37.34 0.41
C LEU A 174 5.86 -36.08 -0.14
N PHE A 175 4.70 -35.66 0.38
CA PHE A 175 4.06 -34.41 0.00
C PHE A 175 4.93 -33.19 0.35
N GLY A 176 5.61 -33.22 1.51
CA GLY A 176 6.54 -32.18 1.91
C GLY A 176 7.80 -32.10 1.02
N LYS A 177 8.25 -33.23 0.49
CA LYS A 177 9.38 -33.27 -0.46
C LYS A 177 8.98 -32.75 -1.82
N LEU A 178 7.82 -33.16 -2.35
CA LEU A 178 7.27 -32.67 -3.63
C LEU A 178 6.98 -31.16 -3.63
N LYS A 179 6.66 -30.58 -2.46
CA LYS A 179 6.45 -29.12 -2.31
C LYS A 179 7.76 -28.32 -2.36
N LYS A 180 8.90 -28.97 -2.14
CA LYS A 180 10.21 -28.29 -2.13
C LYS A 180 10.95 -28.39 -3.46
N GLY A 181 10.45 -29.15 -4.43
CA GLY A 181 11.08 -29.45 -5.72
C GLY A 181 12.05 -30.59 -5.61
#